data_0fa27b1f4ee8cb39d680ec785cbb7910
#
_entry.id   0fa27b1f4ee8cb39d680ec785cbb7910
#
_cell.length_a   1.000
_cell.length_b   1.000
_cell.length_c   1.000
_cell.angle_alpha   90.00
_cell.angle_beta   90.00
_cell.angle_gamma   90.00
#
_symmetry.space_group_name_H-M   'P 1'
#
loop_
_entity.id
_entity.type
_entity.pdbx_description
1 polymer ?
#
loop_
_entity_poly.entity_id
_entity_poly.type
_entity_poly.pdbx_seq_one_letter_code
_entity_poly.pdbx_strand_id
1 'polypeptide(L)'
;VATMDQCMTALRSILGDLARSPAAEGLDRSLSCRLTDLDEVVLGRLSSGAVRDLHVLPHGPAVPKADIRLTMNSDDLVAMVAGDLHFGQAWASGRVKLEAGLRDLLRLRKLL
;
A
#
# COMPACT_ATOMS: atom_id res chain seq x y z
N VAL A 1 2.45 2.69 18.37
CA VAL A 1 3.10 2.84 17.06
C VAL A 1 3.76 1.52 16.68
N ALA A 2 3.41 0.95 15.53
CA ALA A 2 4.05 -0.26 15.03
C ALA A 2 5.48 0.04 14.57
N THR A 3 6.33 -1.00 14.54
CA THR A 3 7.70 -0.86 14.04
C THR A 3 7.73 -0.94 12.52
N MET A 4 8.81 -0.46 11.91
CA MET A 4 9.00 -0.59 10.45
C MET A 4 9.03 -2.07 10.03
N ASP A 5 9.66 -2.94 10.83
CA ASP A 5 9.68 -4.38 10.51
C ASP A 5 8.28 -4.99 10.49
N GLN A 6 7.41 -4.61 11.43
CA GLN A 6 6.02 -5.03 11.44
C GLN A 6 5.28 -4.50 10.20
N CYS A 7 5.53 -3.26 9.82
CA CYS A 7 4.93 -2.66 8.63
C CYS A 7 5.40 -3.35 7.35
N MET A 8 6.68 -3.69 7.24
CA MET A 8 7.20 -4.40 6.07
C MET A 8 6.59 -5.79 5.92
N THR A 9 6.48 -6.51 7.03
CA THR A 9 5.80 -7.81 7.05
C THR A 9 4.35 -7.69 6.62
N ALA A 10 3.64 -6.69 7.16
CA ALA A 10 2.25 -6.42 6.83
C ALA A 10 2.08 -6.07 5.34
N LEU A 11 2.93 -5.21 4.80
CA LEU A 11 2.88 -4.82 3.39
C LEU A 11 3.16 -6.00 2.46
N ARG A 12 4.15 -6.83 2.79
CA ARG A 12 4.41 -8.04 1.98
C ARG A 12 3.20 -8.95 1.93
N SER A 13 2.49 -9.10 3.03
CA SER A 13 1.29 -9.91 3.10
C SER A 13 0.16 -9.33 2.24
N ILE A 14 -0.19 -8.06 2.46
CA ILE A 14 -1.28 -7.40 1.73
C ILE A 14 -0.97 -7.30 0.24
N LEU A 15 0.22 -6.82 -0.11
CA LEU A 15 0.60 -6.59 -1.50
C LEU A 15 0.82 -7.91 -2.24
N GLY A 16 1.30 -8.93 -1.55
CA GLY A 16 1.42 -10.27 -2.12
C GLY A 16 0.05 -10.87 -2.46
N ASP A 17 -0.93 -10.71 -1.57
CA ASP A 17 -2.31 -11.15 -1.82
C ASP A 17 -2.93 -10.36 -2.98
N LEU A 18 -2.73 -9.05 -3.02
CA LEU A 18 -3.19 -8.21 -4.12
C LEU A 18 -2.57 -8.63 -5.46
N ALA A 19 -1.26 -8.88 -5.48
CA ALA A 19 -0.55 -9.26 -6.70
C ALA A 19 -1.03 -10.58 -7.28
N ARG A 20 -1.52 -11.50 -6.43
CA ARG A 20 -2.06 -12.80 -6.85
C ARG A 20 -3.54 -12.74 -7.21
N SER A 21 -4.22 -11.63 -6.95
CA SER A 21 -5.64 -11.50 -7.24
C SER A 21 -5.90 -11.29 -8.73
N PRO A 22 -7.09 -11.69 -9.24
CA PRO A 22 -7.45 -11.42 -10.64
C PRO A 22 -7.46 -9.92 -10.98
N ALA A 23 -7.72 -9.06 -10.00
CA ALA A 23 -7.73 -7.60 -10.20
C ALA A 23 -6.34 -7.05 -10.56
N ALA A 24 -5.28 -7.76 -10.20
CA ALA A 24 -3.90 -7.36 -10.51
C ALA A 24 -3.34 -8.00 -11.78
N GLU A 25 -4.12 -8.81 -12.48
CA GLU A 25 -3.66 -9.46 -13.71
C GLU A 25 -3.26 -8.42 -14.76
N GLY A 26 -2.04 -8.56 -15.28
CA GLY A 26 -1.47 -7.62 -16.24
C GLY A 26 -1.04 -6.28 -15.64
N LEU A 27 -1.13 -6.13 -14.33
CA LEU A 27 -0.74 -4.89 -13.66
C LEU A 27 0.79 -4.80 -13.55
N ASP A 28 1.32 -3.66 -13.98
CA ASP A 28 2.73 -3.30 -13.80
C ASP A 28 2.75 -1.83 -13.34
N ARG A 29 2.83 -1.63 -12.02
CA ARG A 29 2.73 -0.29 -11.40
C ARG A 29 3.69 -0.17 -10.23
N SER A 30 4.32 1.01 -10.12
CA SER A 30 5.02 1.39 -8.91
C SER A 30 4.03 1.74 -7.81
N LEU A 31 4.39 1.46 -6.56
CA LEU A 31 3.56 1.85 -5.43
C LEU A 31 4.40 2.40 -4.28
N SER A 32 3.72 3.22 -3.49
CA SER A 32 4.29 3.77 -2.27
C SER A 32 3.27 3.67 -1.14
N CYS A 33 3.79 3.50 0.08
CA CYS A 33 3.00 3.56 1.29
C CYS A 33 3.70 4.51 2.26
N ARG A 34 3.14 5.70 2.43
CA ARG A 34 3.63 6.67 3.39
C ARG A 34 3.08 6.33 4.76
N LEU A 35 3.97 6.11 5.72
CA LEU A 35 3.64 5.84 7.12
C LEU A 35 3.82 7.14 7.89
N THR A 36 2.70 7.82 8.19
CA THR A 36 2.70 9.19 8.69
C THR A 36 3.35 9.35 10.06
N ASP A 37 3.20 8.35 10.93
CA ASP A 37 3.74 8.36 12.29
C ASP A 37 5.20 7.93 12.36
N LEU A 38 5.73 7.29 11.32
CA LEU A 38 7.14 6.91 11.21
C LEU A 38 7.95 7.86 10.33
N ASP A 39 7.26 8.78 9.65
CA ASP A 39 7.85 9.74 8.69
C ASP A 39 8.71 9.06 7.63
N GLU A 40 8.29 7.89 7.18
CA GLU A 40 8.98 7.07 6.19
C GLU A 40 8.01 6.61 5.12
N VAL A 41 8.55 6.27 3.96
CA VAL A 41 7.80 5.78 2.81
C VAL A 41 8.35 4.43 2.39
N VAL A 42 7.49 3.44 2.25
CA VAL A 42 7.84 2.15 1.66
C VAL A 42 7.52 2.20 0.18
N LEU A 43 8.48 1.86 -0.64
CA LEU A 43 8.35 1.84 -2.10
C LEU A 43 8.45 0.40 -2.61
N GLY A 44 7.77 0.13 -3.71
CA GLY A 44 7.80 -1.17 -4.34
C GLY A 44 7.15 -1.15 -5.71
N ARG A 45 7.00 -2.32 -6.29
CA ARG A 45 6.38 -2.48 -7.60
C ARG A 45 5.54 -3.74 -7.63
N LEU A 46 4.35 -3.64 -8.20
CA LEU A 46 3.50 -4.79 -8.52
C LEU A 46 3.70 -5.12 -9.99
N SER A 47 4.25 -6.29 -10.27
CA SER A 47 4.44 -6.77 -11.64
C SER A 47 4.52 -8.29 -11.68
N SER A 48 3.99 -8.87 -12.75
CA SER A 48 4.07 -10.32 -13.01
C SER A 48 3.56 -11.17 -11.84
N GLY A 49 2.49 -10.74 -11.18
CA GLY A 49 1.86 -11.49 -10.09
C GLY A 49 2.63 -11.47 -8.77
N ALA A 50 3.55 -10.54 -8.59
CA ALA A 50 4.34 -10.42 -7.37
C ALA A 50 4.59 -8.97 -6.98
N VAL A 51 4.88 -8.75 -5.71
CA VAL A 51 5.43 -7.48 -5.23
C VAL A 51 6.95 -7.58 -5.26
N ARG A 52 7.60 -6.53 -5.79
CA ARG A 52 9.05 -6.50 -6.02
C ARG A 52 9.69 -5.26 -5.44
N ASP A 53 10.95 -5.37 -5.07
CA ASP A 53 11.83 -4.23 -4.73
C ASP A 53 11.30 -3.39 -3.56
N LEU A 54 10.65 -4.01 -2.57
CA LEU A 54 10.21 -3.30 -1.38
C LEU A 54 11.43 -2.73 -0.63
N HIS A 55 11.42 -1.41 -0.44
CA HIS A 55 12.47 -0.71 0.30
C HIS A 55 11.92 0.54 0.95
N VAL A 56 12.65 1.08 1.90
CA VAL A 56 12.24 2.21 2.74
C VAL A 56 13.10 3.42 2.42
N LEU A 57 12.46 4.58 2.27
CA LEU A 57 13.13 5.87 2.19
C LEU A 57 12.52 6.83 3.24
N PRO A 58 13.31 7.76 3.78
CA PRO A 58 12.75 8.85 4.59
C PRO A 58 11.76 9.65 3.75
N HIS A 59 10.66 10.10 4.38
CA HIS A 59 9.73 10.99 3.69
C HIS A 59 10.44 12.31 3.36
N GLY A 60 10.32 12.75 2.12
CA GLY A 60 10.95 13.97 1.66
C GLY A 60 10.99 14.09 0.15
N PRO A 61 11.66 15.14 -0.38
CA PRO A 61 11.66 15.42 -1.82
C PRO A 61 12.39 14.38 -2.67
N ALA A 62 13.21 13.52 -2.06
CA ALA A 62 13.90 12.44 -2.77
C ALA A 62 12.99 11.25 -3.11
N VAL A 63 11.80 11.16 -2.49
CA VAL A 63 10.86 10.07 -2.74
C VAL A 63 10.22 10.25 -4.12
N PRO A 64 10.37 9.28 -5.05
CA PRO A 64 9.73 9.37 -6.35
C PRO A 64 8.21 9.23 -6.22
N LYS A 65 7.49 9.88 -7.13
CA LYS A 65 6.04 9.75 -7.21
C LYS A 65 5.66 8.41 -7.82
N ALA A 66 5.09 7.52 -7.04
CA ALA A 66 4.62 6.22 -7.51
C ALA A 66 3.28 6.33 -8.25
N ASP A 67 2.97 5.32 -9.07
CA ASP A 67 1.69 5.24 -9.77
C ASP A 67 0.51 5.08 -8.81
N ILE A 68 0.69 4.26 -7.78
CA ILE A 68 -0.30 4.01 -6.73
C ILE A 68 0.31 4.46 -5.41
N ARG A 69 -0.39 5.36 -4.71
CA ARG A 69 0.10 5.97 -3.47
C ARG A 69 -0.88 5.76 -2.35
N LEU A 70 -0.41 5.11 -1.29
CA LEU A 70 -1.14 4.91 -0.05
C LEU A 70 -0.54 5.79 1.04
N THR A 71 -1.39 6.34 1.89
CA THR A 71 -0.98 7.11 3.06
C THR A 71 -1.80 6.65 4.26
N MET A 72 -1.12 6.23 5.32
CA MET A 72 -1.77 5.75 6.54
C MET A 72 -0.77 5.76 7.70
N ASN A 73 -1.25 5.53 8.92
CA ASN A 73 -0.34 5.32 10.04
C ASN A 73 0.02 3.83 10.16
N SER A 74 1.08 3.54 10.93
CA SER A 74 1.63 2.19 11.06
C SER A 74 0.67 1.24 11.75
N ASP A 75 -0.06 1.70 12.77
CA ASP A 75 -0.99 0.85 13.52
C ASP A 75 -2.19 0.43 12.66
N ASP A 76 -2.70 1.32 11.80
CA ASP A 76 -3.77 1.00 10.87
C ASP A 76 -3.35 -0.05 9.85
N LEU A 77 -2.11 0.02 9.37
CA LEU A 77 -1.57 -0.98 8.46
C LEU A 77 -1.54 -2.37 9.10
N VAL A 78 -1.01 -2.46 10.31
CA VAL A 78 -0.94 -3.73 11.06
C VAL A 78 -2.35 -4.24 11.39
N ALA A 79 -3.27 -3.36 11.76
CA ALA A 79 -4.66 -3.71 12.04
C ALA A 79 -5.37 -4.30 10.81
N MET A 80 -5.10 -3.78 9.61
CA MET A 80 -5.67 -4.33 8.38
C MET A 80 -5.21 -5.76 8.12
N VAL A 81 -3.93 -6.06 8.35
CA VAL A 81 -3.40 -7.43 8.18
C VAL A 81 -3.97 -8.38 9.21
N ALA A 82 -4.16 -7.91 10.44
CA ALA A 82 -4.76 -8.69 11.53
C ALA A 82 -6.27 -8.93 11.34
N GLY A 83 -6.91 -8.24 10.39
CA GLY A 83 -8.35 -8.34 10.18
C GLY A 83 -9.19 -7.41 11.06
N ASP A 84 -8.55 -6.54 11.86
CA ASP A 84 -9.21 -5.64 12.79
C ASP A 84 -9.69 -4.35 12.12
N LEU A 85 -9.23 -4.07 10.91
CA LEU A 85 -9.59 -2.89 10.14
C LEU A 85 -9.82 -3.27 8.69
N HIS A 86 -11.03 -3.01 8.18
CA HIS A 86 -11.34 -3.22 6.77
C HIS A 86 -10.82 -2.08 5.91
N PHE A 87 -10.16 -2.40 4.81
CA PHE A 87 -9.63 -1.41 3.87
C PHE A 87 -10.72 -0.46 3.35
N GLY A 88 -11.88 -1.00 2.96
CA GLY A 88 -12.98 -0.17 2.45
C GLY A 88 -13.47 0.85 3.47
N GLN A 89 -13.63 0.45 4.73
CA GLN A 89 -14.00 1.36 5.82
C GLN A 89 -12.91 2.38 6.11
N ALA A 90 -11.66 1.97 6.12
CA ALA A 90 -10.52 2.84 6.36
C ALA A 90 -10.41 3.91 5.27
N TRP A 91 -10.64 3.52 4.03
CA TRP A 91 -10.65 4.44 2.90
C TRP A 91 -11.85 5.42 3.00
N ALA A 92 -13.04 4.92 3.24
CA ALA A 92 -14.24 5.75 3.36
C ALA A 92 -14.16 6.75 4.51
N SER A 93 -13.54 6.37 5.64
CA SER A 93 -13.39 7.23 6.81
C SER A 93 -12.18 8.17 6.75
N GLY A 94 -11.34 8.06 5.73
CA GLY A 94 -10.13 8.88 5.58
C GLY A 94 -8.92 8.41 6.38
N ARG A 95 -8.99 7.26 7.06
CA ARG A 95 -7.84 6.68 7.76
C ARG A 95 -6.75 6.23 6.81
N VAL A 96 -7.15 5.77 5.63
CA VAL A 96 -6.26 5.42 4.53
C VAL A 96 -6.57 6.33 3.35
N LYS A 97 -5.56 7.00 2.81
CA LYS A 97 -5.68 7.73 1.56
C LYS A 97 -5.11 6.88 0.43
N LEU A 98 -5.86 6.79 -0.66
CA LEU A 98 -5.44 6.11 -1.87
C LEU A 98 -5.47 7.10 -3.02
N GLU A 99 -4.32 7.29 -3.66
CA GLU A 99 -4.17 8.14 -4.84
C GLU A 99 -3.61 7.31 -5.98
N ALA A 100 -4.22 7.41 -7.15
CA ALA A 100 -3.79 6.69 -8.35
C ALA A 100 -4.45 7.31 -9.57
N GLY A 101 -4.04 6.91 -10.76
CA GLY A 101 -4.74 7.25 -11.99
C GLY A 101 -6.16 6.68 -12.00
N LEU A 102 -7.06 7.29 -12.78
CA LEU A 102 -8.47 6.89 -12.80
C LEU A 102 -8.67 5.41 -13.11
N ARG A 103 -7.94 4.87 -14.08
CA ARG A 103 -8.04 3.44 -14.45
C ARG A 103 -7.64 2.53 -13.30
N ASP A 104 -6.59 2.89 -12.60
CA ASP A 104 -6.10 2.12 -11.45
C ASP A 104 -7.08 2.20 -10.29
N LEU A 105 -7.68 3.36 -10.03
CA LEU A 105 -8.73 3.50 -9.02
C LEU A 105 -9.95 2.63 -9.31
N LEU A 106 -10.39 2.59 -10.56
CA LEU A 106 -11.51 1.74 -10.98
C LEU A 106 -11.18 0.26 -10.83
N ARG A 107 -9.95 -0.13 -11.14
CA ARG A 107 -9.47 -1.51 -10.97
C ARG A 107 -9.40 -1.89 -9.50
N LEU A 108 -8.83 -1.03 -8.65
CA LEU A 108 -8.68 -1.30 -7.22
C LEU A 108 -10.03 -1.30 -6.49
N ARG A 109 -11.00 -0.54 -6.99
CA ARG A 109 -12.35 -0.50 -6.42
C ARG A 109 -13.01 -1.89 -6.40
N LYS A 110 -12.66 -2.77 -7.31
CA LYS A 110 -13.19 -4.15 -7.36
C LYS A 110 -12.73 -5.00 -6.18
N LEU A 111 -11.74 -4.55 -5.43
CA LEU A 111 -11.21 -5.24 -4.25
C LEU A 111 -11.99 -4.90 -2.97
N LEU A 112 -12.91 -3.95 -3.04
CA LEU A 112 -13.70 -3.49 -1.88
C LEU A 112 -14.93 -4.37 -1.63
#